data_72bd35dcba28758c1f2945401541e210
#
_entry.id   72bd35dcba28758c1f2945401541e210
#
_cell.length_a   1.000
_cell.length_b   1.000
_cell.length_c   1.000
_cell.angle_alpha   90.00
_cell.angle_beta   90.00
_cell.angle_gamma   90.00
#
_symmetry.space_group_name_H-M   'P 1'
#
loop_
_entity.id
_entity.type
_entity.pdbx_description
1 polymer ?
#
loop_
_entity_poly.entity_id
_entity_poly.type
_entity_poly.pdbx_seq_one_letter_code
_entity_poly.pdbx_strand_id
1 'polypeptide(L)'
;MDRKSNRIYTEESLSLEELSFLLWNTQGVKKVVGKVNFATFRTVPSGGARHPFETYLVINRVEGLRKGVYRYLSLEHKLVFLFDKNNMEEEVKEAVSGQNFIASSAVIFVWSCIPYRSEWRYDISAHKTILQDSGHLCQNLYLACEAIGCGTCAIGDYNQEIIDKFLMLDGKDEFVIYAAPIGKVKTE
;
A
#
# COMPACT_ATOMS: atom_id res chain seq x y z
N MET A 1 -23.72 0.19 2.90
CA MET A 1 -22.23 0.13 2.73
C MET A 1 -21.64 -0.13 4.11
N ASP A 2 -21.07 -1.31 4.33
CA ASP A 2 -20.70 -1.82 5.65
C ASP A 2 -19.19 -1.64 5.96
N ARG A 3 -18.53 -0.74 5.20
CA ARG A 3 -17.10 -0.43 5.38
C ARG A 3 -16.77 -0.13 6.85
N LYS A 4 -15.94 -0.95 7.46
CA LYS A 4 -15.41 -0.79 8.82
C LYS A 4 -13.90 -1.06 8.83
N SER A 5 -13.21 -0.69 9.91
CA SER A 5 -11.82 -1.09 10.14
C SER A 5 -11.79 -2.47 10.77
N ASN A 6 -11.33 -3.45 10.01
CA ASN A 6 -11.21 -4.83 10.44
C ASN A 6 -9.79 -5.11 10.97
N ARG A 7 -9.72 -5.72 12.15
CA ARG A 7 -8.46 -6.09 12.82
C ARG A 7 -8.39 -7.59 13.17
N ILE A 8 -9.36 -8.36 12.69
CA ILE A 8 -9.42 -9.82 12.87
C ILE A 8 -9.57 -10.42 11.49
N TYR A 9 -8.61 -11.25 11.12
CA TYR A 9 -8.54 -11.90 9.81
C TYR A 9 -8.59 -13.41 10.00
N THR A 10 -9.10 -14.12 8.99
CA THR A 10 -9.04 -15.57 8.92
C THR A 10 -7.66 -16.02 8.46
N GLU A 11 -7.37 -17.33 8.55
CA GLU A 11 -6.12 -17.91 8.01
C GLU A 11 -6.17 -18.16 6.49
N GLU A 12 -7.26 -17.80 5.83
CA GLU A 12 -7.41 -17.97 4.39
C GLU A 12 -6.44 -17.07 3.61
N SER A 13 -5.89 -17.62 2.53
CA SER A 13 -5.07 -16.88 1.58
C SER A 13 -5.91 -15.97 0.70
N LEU A 14 -5.34 -14.89 0.22
CA LEU A 14 -5.87 -14.19 -0.94
C LEU A 14 -5.47 -14.91 -2.22
N SER A 15 -6.35 -14.93 -3.22
CA SER A 15 -5.97 -15.32 -4.57
C SER A 15 -5.13 -14.22 -5.24
N LEU A 16 -4.44 -14.58 -6.31
CA LEU A 16 -3.67 -13.61 -7.09
C LEU A 16 -4.59 -12.59 -7.80
N GLU A 17 -5.78 -13.00 -8.22
CA GLU A 17 -6.80 -12.14 -8.80
C GLU A 17 -7.32 -11.11 -7.80
N GLU A 18 -7.55 -11.53 -6.56
CA GLU A 18 -7.96 -10.62 -5.48
C GLU A 18 -6.89 -9.59 -5.19
N LEU A 19 -5.62 -10.01 -5.07
CA LEU A 19 -4.51 -9.09 -4.89
C LEU A 19 -4.39 -8.12 -6.08
N SER A 20 -4.51 -8.62 -7.31
CA SER A 20 -4.50 -7.81 -8.53
C SER A 20 -5.62 -6.78 -8.51
N PHE A 21 -6.84 -7.16 -8.13
CA PHE A 21 -7.98 -6.27 -8.00
C PHE A 21 -7.71 -5.14 -6.97
N LEU A 22 -7.16 -5.47 -5.80
CA LEU A 22 -6.82 -4.48 -4.77
C LEU A 22 -5.75 -3.49 -5.27
N LEU A 23 -4.71 -3.97 -5.93
CA LEU A 23 -3.64 -3.16 -6.51
C LEU A 23 -4.17 -2.25 -7.62
N TRP A 24 -5.03 -2.78 -8.49
CA TRP A 24 -5.65 -2.00 -9.55
C TRP A 24 -6.49 -0.86 -8.99
N ASN A 25 -7.34 -1.13 -8.00
CA ASN A 25 -8.22 -0.12 -7.42
C ASN A 25 -7.47 0.98 -6.66
N THR A 26 -6.27 0.71 -6.17
CA THR A 26 -5.47 1.70 -5.42
C THR A 26 -4.52 2.50 -6.30
N GLN A 27 -3.86 1.87 -7.28
CA GLN A 27 -2.80 2.52 -8.06
C GLN A 27 -2.81 2.15 -9.56
N GLY A 28 -3.84 1.46 -10.05
CA GLY A 28 -3.93 1.01 -11.44
C GLY A 28 -3.87 2.18 -12.42
N VAL A 29 -3.03 2.05 -13.45
CA VAL A 29 -2.86 3.07 -14.50
C VAL A 29 -3.82 2.78 -15.64
N LYS A 30 -4.82 3.66 -15.81
CA LYS A 30 -5.82 3.57 -16.88
C LYS A 30 -5.30 4.11 -18.22
N LYS A 31 -4.45 5.14 -18.16
CA LYS A 31 -3.95 5.81 -19.37
C LYS A 31 -2.66 6.59 -19.07
N VAL A 32 -1.73 6.54 -20.01
CA VAL A 32 -0.57 7.45 -20.06
C VAL A 32 -0.87 8.53 -21.10
N VAL A 33 -0.65 9.78 -20.75
CA VAL A 33 -0.89 10.95 -21.61
C VAL A 33 0.34 11.85 -21.66
N GLY A 34 0.46 12.59 -22.76
CA GLY A 34 1.58 13.51 -23.01
C GLY A 34 2.46 13.06 -24.17
N LYS A 35 3.16 14.02 -24.78
CA LYS A 35 4.14 13.77 -25.85
C LYS A 35 5.58 14.05 -25.40
N VAL A 36 5.76 15.03 -24.54
CA VAL A 36 7.05 15.46 -23.98
C VAL A 36 7.04 15.27 -22.47
N ASN A 37 5.97 15.73 -21.79
CA ASN A 37 5.76 15.54 -20.37
C ASN A 37 4.65 14.50 -20.17
N PHE A 38 5.00 13.37 -19.57
CA PHE A 38 4.07 12.28 -19.35
C PHE A 38 3.35 12.43 -18.02
N ALA A 39 2.06 12.11 -18.01
CA ALA A 39 1.26 11.94 -16.81
C ALA A 39 0.47 10.63 -16.90
N THR A 40 0.17 10.03 -15.76
CA THR A 40 -0.66 8.84 -15.67
C THR A 40 -2.04 9.20 -15.10
N PHE A 41 -3.10 8.71 -15.73
CA PHE A 41 -4.43 8.71 -15.14
C PHE A 41 -4.67 7.37 -14.49
N ARG A 42 -4.80 7.39 -13.18
CA ARG A 42 -4.96 6.18 -12.35
C ARG A 42 -6.40 6.00 -11.89
N THR A 43 -6.65 4.88 -11.24
CA THR A 43 -7.93 4.57 -10.58
C THR A 43 -8.19 5.43 -9.35
N VAL A 44 -7.15 5.99 -8.76
CA VAL A 44 -7.19 6.92 -7.63
C VAL A 44 -6.87 8.34 -8.08
N PRO A 45 -7.55 9.40 -7.58
CA PRO A 45 -7.19 10.77 -7.86
C PRO A 45 -5.88 11.16 -7.15
N SER A 46 -5.16 12.11 -7.75
CA SER A 46 -3.99 12.74 -7.14
C SER A 46 -3.86 14.18 -7.62
N GLY A 47 -3.45 15.06 -6.73
CA GLY A 47 -3.24 16.47 -7.03
C GLY A 47 -2.32 16.66 -8.23
N GLY A 48 -2.85 17.26 -9.32
CA GLY A 48 -2.12 17.46 -10.58
C GLY A 48 -1.62 16.18 -11.25
N ALA A 49 -2.21 15.02 -10.94
CA ALA A 49 -1.79 13.69 -11.40
C ALA A 49 -0.32 13.38 -11.09
N ARG A 50 0.15 13.80 -9.90
CA ARG A 50 1.56 13.60 -9.49
C ARG A 50 1.85 12.20 -9.00
N HIS A 51 0.87 11.55 -8.32
CA HIS A 51 0.98 10.18 -7.82
C HIS A 51 2.31 9.92 -7.08
N PRO A 52 2.53 10.59 -5.93
CA PRO A 52 3.83 10.55 -5.25
C PRO A 52 4.14 9.22 -4.56
N PHE A 53 3.20 8.25 -4.57
CA PHE A 53 3.32 7.02 -3.81
C PHE A 53 3.84 5.85 -4.64
N GLU A 54 4.69 5.05 -3.99
CA GLU A 54 5.02 3.68 -4.37
C GLU A 54 4.24 2.71 -3.47
N THR A 55 3.98 1.51 -3.96
CA THR A 55 3.29 0.47 -3.18
C THR A 55 4.23 -0.71 -2.97
N TYR A 56 4.55 -0.96 -1.71
CA TYR A 56 5.24 -2.16 -1.25
C TYR A 56 4.22 -3.12 -0.64
N LEU A 57 4.49 -4.41 -0.74
CA LEU A 57 3.65 -5.46 -0.18
C LEU A 57 4.52 -6.35 0.70
N VAL A 58 4.08 -6.59 1.92
CA VAL A 58 4.60 -7.68 2.74
C VAL A 58 3.63 -8.85 2.59
N ILE A 59 4.04 -9.86 1.85
CA ILE A 59 3.20 -11.02 1.53
C ILE A 59 3.40 -12.11 2.58
N ASN A 60 2.32 -12.47 3.28
CA ASN A 60 2.27 -13.58 4.22
C ASN A 60 1.57 -14.79 3.61
N ARG A 61 0.38 -14.59 2.99
CA ARG A 61 -0.47 -15.66 2.45
C ARG A 61 -1.22 -15.18 1.20
N VAL A 62 -0.58 -15.29 0.04
CA VAL A 62 -1.20 -15.09 -1.29
C VAL A 62 -0.89 -16.29 -2.16
N GLU A 63 -1.89 -16.86 -2.78
CA GLU A 63 -1.75 -18.04 -3.65
C GLU A 63 -0.80 -17.74 -4.82
N GLY A 64 0.11 -18.66 -5.09
CA GLY A 64 1.09 -18.53 -6.17
C GLY A 64 2.25 -17.56 -5.90
N LEU A 65 2.28 -16.86 -4.75
CA LEU A 65 3.39 -16.02 -4.35
C LEU A 65 4.10 -16.58 -3.11
N ARG A 66 5.43 -16.56 -3.13
CA ARG A 66 6.20 -16.85 -1.92
C ARG A 66 6.11 -15.71 -0.91
N LYS A 67 6.28 -16.00 0.38
CA LYS A 67 6.41 -14.96 1.41
C LYS A 67 7.57 -14.04 1.08
N GLY A 68 7.44 -12.77 1.46
CA GLY A 68 8.49 -11.78 1.24
C GLY A 68 7.95 -10.40 0.92
N VAL A 69 8.86 -9.50 0.65
CA VAL A 69 8.56 -8.11 0.28
C VAL A 69 8.58 -7.97 -1.24
N TYR A 70 7.57 -7.32 -1.75
CA TYR A 70 7.39 -7.02 -3.18
C TYR A 70 7.17 -5.54 -3.40
N ARG A 71 7.53 -5.04 -4.57
CA ARG A 71 7.14 -3.72 -5.07
C ARG A 71 6.17 -3.88 -6.24
N TYR A 72 5.11 -3.09 -6.21
CA TYR A 72 4.15 -3.03 -7.31
C TYR A 72 4.58 -2.02 -8.37
N LEU A 73 4.67 -2.46 -9.62
CA LEU A 73 4.92 -1.64 -10.79
C LEU A 73 3.57 -1.28 -11.44
N SER A 74 3.08 -0.09 -11.15
CA SER A 74 1.72 0.31 -11.53
C SER A 74 1.53 0.47 -13.04
N LEU A 75 2.57 0.84 -13.81
CA LEU A 75 2.51 0.97 -15.26
C LEU A 75 2.33 -0.37 -15.95
N GLU A 76 3.05 -1.38 -15.51
CA GLU A 76 3.07 -2.73 -16.08
C GLU A 76 2.03 -3.65 -15.42
N HIS A 77 1.43 -3.22 -14.33
CA HIS A 77 0.59 -4.03 -13.46
C HIS A 77 1.27 -5.33 -13.04
N LYS A 78 2.50 -5.23 -12.52
CA LYS A 78 3.35 -6.36 -12.15
C LYS A 78 3.89 -6.21 -10.75
N LEU A 79 4.33 -7.34 -10.19
CA LEU A 79 5.06 -7.39 -8.92
C LEU A 79 6.53 -7.73 -9.17
N VAL A 80 7.41 -7.04 -8.47
CA VAL A 80 8.83 -7.36 -8.37
C VAL A 80 9.09 -7.87 -6.96
N PHE A 81 9.61 -9.09 -6.85
CA PHE A 81 10.12 -9.60 -5.59
C PHE A 81 11.39 -8.85 -5.21
N LEU A 82 11.46 -8.34 -3.99
CA LEU A 82 12.64 -7.63 -3.49
C LEU A 82 13.49 -8.52 -2.60
N PHE A 83 12.93 -8.99 -1.51
CA PHE A 83 13.65 -9.81 -0.54
C PHE A 83 12.69 -10.60 0.36
N ASP A 84 13.29 -11.51 1.11
CA ASP A 84 12.68 -12.26 2.21
C ASP A 84 13.67 -12.28 3.38
N LYS A 85 13.16 -12.36 4.61
CA LYS A 85 13.95 -12.44 5.85
C LYS A 85 13.29 -13.42 6.82
N ASN A 86 14.11 -14.17 7.55
CA ASN A 86 13.61 -15.17 8.52
C ASN A 86 12.79 -14.55 9.66
N ASN A 87 13.08 -13.30 10.04
CA ASN A 87 12.44 -12.56 11.12
C ASN A 87 11.53 -11.41 10.62
N MET A 88 11.02 -11.55 9.38
CA MET A 88 10.23 -10.49 8.72
C MET A 88 8.97 -10.12 9.53
N GLU A 89 8.30 -11.10 10.13
CA GLU A 89 7.10 -10.89 10.93
C GLU A 89 7.38 -10.06 12.19
N GLU A 90 8.47 -10.37 12.89
CA GLU A 90 8.92 -9.64 14.08
C GLU A 90 9.34 -8.21 13.73
N GLU A 91 10.12 -8.02 12.66
CA GLU A 91 10.53 -6.68 12.23
C GLU A 91 9.32 -5.80 11.84
N VAL A 92 8.36 -6.35 11.11
CA VAL A 92 7.13 -5.61 10.76
C VAL A 92 6.30 -5.29 11.98
N LYS A 93 6.15 -6.23 12.91
CA LYS A 93 5.41 -6.02 14.17
C LYS A 93 6.06 -4.93 15.02
N GLU A 94 7.38 -4.92 15.11
CA GLU A 94 8.12 -3.86 15.80
C GLU A 94 7.89 -2.51 15.12
N ALA A 95 7.98 -2.48 13.79
CA ALA A 95 7.79 -1.26 13.00
C ALA A 95 6.40 -0.61 13.22
N VAL A 96 5.36 -1.40 13.46
CA VAL A 96 3.99 -0.91 13.64
C VAL A 96 3.56 -0.86 15.12
N SER A 97 4.46 -0.49 16.00
CA SER A 97 4.18 -0.26 17.42
C SER A 97 3.54 -1.48 18.14
N GLY A 98 3.91 -2.70 17.74
CA GLY A 98 3.47 -3.94 18.37
C GLY A 98 2.00 -4.34 18.07
N GLN A 99 1.38 -3.78 17.05
CA GLN A 99 0.01 -4.10 16.67
C GLN A 99 -0.11 -5.55 16.16
N ASN A 100 -0.55 -6.47 17.03
CA ASN A 100 -0.54 -7.93 16.78
C ASN A 100 -1.41 -8.39 15.61
N PHE A 101 -2.47 -7.66 15.25
CA PHE A 101 -3.38 -8.06 14.18
C PHE A 101 -2.72 -8.04 12.80
N ILE A 102 -1.58 -7.38 12.65
CA ILE A 102 -0.81 -7.34 11.41
C ILE A 102 -0.23 -8.70 11.07
N ALA A 103 0.25 -9.44 12.07
CA ALA A 103 0.80 -10.78 11.89
C ALA A 103 -0.23 -11.77 11.30
N SER A 104 -1.52 -11.60 11.62
CA SER A 104 -2.60 -12.44 11.09
C SER A 104 -3.10 -12.02 9.69
N SER A 105 -2.60 -10.94 9.12
CA SER A 105 -3.01 -10.50 7.80
C SER A 105 -2.42 -11.37 6.68
N ALA A 106 -3.12 -11.47 5.55
CA ALA A 106 -2.62 -12.18 4.38
C ALA A 106 -1.57 -11.37 3.61
N VAL A 107 -1.76 -10.05 3.55
CA VAL A 107 -0.82 -9.10 2.94
C VAL A 107 -0.89 -7.76 3.66
N ILE A 108 0.23 -7.05 3.70
CA ILE A 108 0.27 -5.67 4.19
C ILE A 108 0.65 -4.78 3.01
N PHE A 109 -0.21 -3.83 2.69
CA PHE A 109 0.09 -2.73 1.81
C PHE A 109 0.86 -1.67 2.59
N VAL A 110 2.02 -1.29 2.11
CA VAL A 110 2.82 -0.19 2.68
C VAL A 110 3.06 0.81 1.56
N TRP A 111 2.63 2.03 1.76
CA TRP A 111 2.85 3.09 0.80
C TRP A 111 3.97 4.00 1.28
N SER A 112 4.98 4.12 0.43
CA SER A 112 5.98 5.17 0.57
C SER A 112 5.59 6.41 -0.23
N CYS A 113 6.15 7.54 0.14
CA CYS A 113 6.03 8.80 -0.55
C CYS A 113 7.38 9.24 -1.09
N ILE A 114 7.40 9.70 -2.35
CA ILE A 114 8.50 10.42 -2.96
C ILE A 114 8.06 11.89 -3.09
N PRO A 115 8.32 12.75 -2.09
CA PRO A 115 7.75 14.11 -2.00
C PRO A 115 8.06 14.97 -3.22
N TYR A 116 9.25 14.83 -3.77
CA TYR A 116 9.68 15.59 -4.94
C TYR A 116 8.73 15.49 -6.14
N ARG A 117 7.99 14.37 -6.31
CA ARG A 117 7.00 14.22 -7.38
C ARG A 117 5.87 15.26 -7.30
N SER A 118 5.63 15.83 -6.11
CA SER A 118 4.62 16.87 -5.88
C SER A 118 5.24 18.24 -5.61
N GLU A 119 6.37 18.29 -4.91
CA GLU A 119 7.01 19.52 -4.42
C GLU A 119 7.47 20.43 -5.55
N TRP A 120 8.08 19.89 -6.61
CA TRP A 120 8.51 20.71 -7.75
C TRP A 120 7.37 21.53 -8.39
N ARG A 121 6.11 21.13 -8.18
CA ARG A 121 4.92 21.80 -8.71
C ARG A 121 4.20 22.65 -7.66
N TYR A 122 4.14 22.19 -6.43
CA TYR A 122 3.29 22.74 -5.38
C TYR A 122 4.06 23.36 -4.22
N ASP A 123 5.38 23.23 -4.23
CA ASP A 123 6.27 23.75 -3.19
C ASP A 123 5.75 23.33 -1.80
N ILE A 124 5.70 24.26 -0.83
CA ILE A 124 5.22 24.00 0.54
C ILE A 124 3.80 23.43 0.58
N SER A 125 2.97 23.73 -0.39
CA SER A 125 1.59 23.22 -0.48
C SER A 125 1.52 21.72 -0.82
N ALA A 126 2.62 21.11 -1.25
CA ALA A 126 2.70 19.69 -1.57
C ALA A 126 2.35 18.80 -0.37
N HIS A 127 2.75 19.19 0.86
CA HIS A 127 2.45 18.43 2.07
C HIS A 127 0.96 18.16 2.25
N LYS A 128 0.13 19.20 2.08
CA LYS A 128 -1.33 19.06 2.16
C LYS A 128 -1.87 18.13 1.08
N THR A 129 -1.39 18.28 -0.16
CA THR A 129 -1.84 17.48 -1.30
C THR A 129 -1.46 16.02 -1.14
N ILE A 130 -0.24 15.73 -0.68
CA ILE A 130 0.26 14.37 -0.41
C ILE A 130 -0.63 13.68 0.64
N LEU A 131 -0.93 14.35 1.75
CA LEU A 131 -1.78 13.79 2.80
C LEU A 131 -3.21 13.52 2.32
N GLN A 132 -3.78 14.42 1.51
CA GLN A 132 -5.10 14.21 0.89
C GLN A 132 -5.09 13.00 -0.05
N ASP A 133 -4.08 12.89 -0.91
CA ASP A 133 -3.93 11.79 -1.86
C ASP A 133 -3.75 10.44 -1.15
N SER A 134 -3.02 10.39 -0.03
CA SER A 134 -2.86 9.16 0.76
C SER A 134 -4.18 8.67 1.34
N GLY A 135 -5.04 9.59 1.78
CA GLY A 135 -6.40 9.28 2.23
C GLY A 135 -7.27 8.70 1.11
N HIS A 136 -7.22 9.27 -0.10
CA HIS A 136 -7.95 8.75 -1.27
C HIS A 136 -7.54 7.30 -1.59
N LEU A 137 -6.24 7.06 -1.61
CA LEU A 137 -5.66 5.75 -1.92
C LEU A 137 -6.09 4.70 -0.89
N CYS A 138 -5.99 5.01 0.39
CA CYS A 138 -6.39 4.09 1.46
C CYS A 138 -7.92 3.87 1.48
N GLN A 139 -8.72 4.90 1.21
CA GLN A 139 -10.18 4.74 1.11
C GLN A 139 -10.58 3.83 -0.07
N ASN A 140 -9.90 3.94 -1.21
CA ASN A 140 -10.10 3.00 -2.32
C ASN A 140 -9.81 1.56 -1.90
N LEU A 141 -8.74 1.34 -1.11
CA LEU A 141 -8.44 0.01 -0.59
C LEU A 141 -9.57 -0.52 0.31
N TYR A 142 -10.11 0.30 1.22
CA TYR A 142 -11.23 -0.10 2.06
C TYR A 142 -12.43 -0.57 1.23
N LEU A 143 -12.80 0.20 0.20
CA LEU A 143 -13.94 -0.14 -0.66
C LEU A 143 -13.69 -1.39 -1.51
N ALA A 144 -12.46 -1.54 -2.01
CA ALA A 144 -12.07 -2.72 -2.78
C ALA A 144 -12.04 -3.98 -1.90
N CYS A 145 -11.56 -3.89 -0.66
CA CYS A 145 -11.60 -5.00 0.29
C CYS A 145 -13.03 -5.45 0.57
N GLU A 146 -13.94 -4.51 0.83
CA GLU A 146 -15.35 -4.80 1.08
C GLU A 146 -15.99 -5.55 -0.10
N ALA A 147 -15.65 -5.16 -1.33
CA ALA A 147 -16.20 -5.76 -2.55
C ALA A 147 -15.82 -7.24 -2.75
N ILE A 148 -14.76 -7.72 -2.10
CA ILE A 148 -14.25 -9.11 -2.28
C ILE A 148 -14.25 -9.91 -0.96
N GLY A 149 -15.00 -9.48 0.05
CA GLY A 149 -15.06 -10.17 1.34
C GLY A 149 -13.76 -10.15 2.13
N CYS A 150 -12.91 -9.14 1.87
CA CYS A 150 -11.73 -8.84 2.67
C CYS A 150 -11.98 -7.69 3.62
N GLY A 151 -11.13 -7.60 4.64
CA GLY A 151 -11.09 -6.46 5.56
C GLY A 151 -9.73 -5.81 5.58
N THR A 152 -9.69 -4.55 6.00
CA THR A 152 -8.46 -3.79 6.19
C THR A 152 -8.60 -2.81 7.35
N CYS A 153 -7.47 -2.34 7.86
CA CYS A 153 -7.40 -1.27 8.85
C CYS A 153 -6.18 -0.40 8.56
N ALA A 154 -6.42 0.87 8.26
CA ALA A 154 -5.34 1.83 8.04
C ALA A 154 -4.49 2.02 9.29
N ILE A 155 -3.17 2.07 9.12
CA ILE A 155 -2.17 2.25 10.18
C ILE A 155 -1.37 3.50 9.88
N GLY A 156 -1.52 4.50 10.76
CA GLY A 156 -0.69 5.70 10.79
C GLY A 156 0.27 5.73 11.98
N ASP A 157 0.09 4.81 12.94
CA ASP A 157 0.95 4.68 14.12
C ASP A 157 2.00 3.60 13.89
N TYR A 158 3.19 4.02 13.50
CA TYR A 158 4.36 3.17 13.26
C TYR A 158 5.65 3.95 13.58
N ASN A 159 6.73 3.20 13.82
CA ASN A 159 8.05 3.80 13.97
C ASN A 159 8.65 4.05 12.58
N GLN A 160 8.82 5.34 12.25
CA GLN A 160 9.28 5.77 10.93
C GLN A 160 10.64 5.19 10.55
N GLU A 161 11.61 5.26 11.47
CA GLU A 161 12.98 4.80 11.18
C GLU A 161 13.02 3.28 10.96
N ILE A 162 12.25 2.51 11.73
CA ILE A 162 12.23 1.06 11.64
C ILE A 162 11.56 0.62 10.33
N ILE A 163 10.40 1.20 9.97
CA ILE A 163 9.67 0.79 8.77
C ILE A 163 10.40 1.21 7.49
N ASP A 164 11.02 2.39 7.46
CA ASP A 164 11.83 2.83 6.33
C ASP A 164 13.05 1.93 6.15
N LYS A 165 13.77 1.63 7.23
CA LYS A 165 14.90 0.70 7.22
C LYS A 165 14.48 -0.72 6.80
N PHE A 166 13.33 -1.20 7.26
CA PHE A 166 12.80 -2.50 6.87
C PHE A 166 12.63 -2.60 5.35
N LEU A 167 12.10 -1.55 4.70
CA LEU A 167 11.92 -1.46 3.26
C LEU A 167 13.17 -0.99 2.50
N MET A 168 14.29 -0.75 3.20
CA MET A 168 15.54 -0.22 2.63
C MET A 168 15.36 1.16 1.98
N LEU A 169 14.49 2.01 2.55
CA LEU A 169 14.30 3.39 2.16
C LEU A 169 15.26 4.29 2.93
N ASP A 170 15.58 5.46 2.35
CA ASP A 170 16.48 6.43 2.97
C ASP A 170 15.82 7.31 4.03
N GLY A 171 14.49 7.25 4.13
CA GLY A 171 13.70 8.04 5.08
C GLY A 171 13.68 9.54 4.79
N LYS A 172 14.15 9.95 3.61
CA LYS A 172 14.31 11.35 3.22
C LYS A 172 13.75 11.63 1.83
N ASP A 173 14.34 11.04 0.79
CA ASP A 173 13.86 11.17 -0.58
C ASP A 173 12.69 10.22 -0.86
N GLU A 174 12.66 9.09 -0.14
CA GLU A 174 11.52 8.18 -0.08
C GLU A 174 11.33 7.68 1.35
N PHE A 175 10.12 7.76 1.89
CA PHE A 175 9.74 7.31 3.23
C PHE A 175 8.31 6.78 3.27
N VAL A 176 8.03 5.89 4.23
CA VAL A 176 6.67 5.36 4.43
C VAL A 176 5.74 6.46 4.92
N ILE A 177 4.52 6.50 4.39
CA ILE A 177 3.49 7.45 4.80
C ILE A 177 2.22 6.78 5.33
N TYR A 178 1.93 5.55 4.91
CA TYR A 178 0.74 4.83 5.34
C TYR A 178 0.92 3.33 5.17
N ALA A 179 0.24 2.54 6.01
CA ALA A 179 0.20 1.09 5.87
C ALA A 179 -1.22 0.56 6.12
N ALA A 180 -1.54 -0.61 5.56
CA ALA A 180 -2.82 -1.26 5.75
C ALA A 180 -2.70 -2.79 5.57
N PRO A 181 -2.86 -3.58 6.65
CA PRO A 181 -2.96 -5.03 6.55
C PRO A 181 -4.32 -5.43 5.97
N ILE A 182 -4.32 -6.52 5.22
CA ILE A 182 -5.49 -7.07 4.55
C ILE A 182 -5.57 -8.56 4.79
N GLY A 183 -6.78 -9.05 4.99
CA GLY A 183 -7.08 -10.48 5.08
C GLY A 183 -8.56 -10.75 4.86
N LYS A 184 -8.91 -12.01 4.67
CA LYS A 184 -10.30 -12.45 4.65
C LYS A 184 -10.93 -12.20 6.02
N VAL A 185 -12.19 -11.82 6.03
CA VAL A 185 -12.98 -11.63 7.24
C VAL A 185 -14.13 -12.63 7.29
N LYS A 186 -14.56 -13.00 8.48
CA LYS A 186 -15.78 -13.81 8.62
C LYS A 186 -16.97 -12.96 8.17
N THR A 187 -17.75 -13.49 7.26
CA THR A 187 -19.10 -12.97 6.98
C THR A 187 -20.00 -13.24 8.18
N GLU A 188 -20.60 -12.22 8.72
CA GLU A 188 -21.64 -12.32 9.74
C GLU A 188 -22.92 -12.91 9.17
#